data_ffd05d4ca25403e66228517a518eb2a8
#
_entry.id   ffd05d4ca25403e66228517a518eb2a8
#
_cell.length_a   1.000
_cell.length_b   1.000
_cell.length_c   1.000
_cell.angle_alpha   90.00
_cell.angle_beta   90.00
_cell.angle_gamma   90.00
#
_symmetry.space_group_name_H-M   'P 1'
#
loop_
_entity.id
_entity.type
_entity.pdbx_description
1 polymer ?
#
loop_
_entity_poly.entity_id
_entity_poly.type
_entity_poly.pdbx_seq_one_letter_code
_entity_poly.pdbx_strand_id
1 'polypeptide(L)'
;MKNFMDGNFLLQTETAQKLYHEHAAKMPIIDYHCHLIPQMVAEDYQFKSLTEIWLGGDHYKWRAMRTNGVDERFCTGKDTTDWEKFEKWAETVPY
;
A
#
# COMPACT_ATOMS: atom_id res chain seq x y z
N MET A 1 -25.50 5.20 13.48
CA MET A 1 -24.29 5.96 13.12
C MET A 1 -23.65 5.29 11.91
N LYS A 2 -23.32 6.05 10.87
CA LYS A 2 -22.66 5.49 9.69
C LYS A 2 -21.21 5.12 10.03
N ASN A 3 -20.75 3.94 9.65
CA ASN A 3 -19.35 3.55 9.84
C ASN A 3 -18.43 4.46 9.01
N PHE A 4 -17.24 4.76 9.53
CA PHE A 4 -16.23 5.54 8.77
C PHE A 4 -15.85 4.84 7.46
N MET A 5 -15.64 3.53 7.52
CA MET A 5 -15.38 2.68 6.36
C MET A 5 -16.63 1.85 6.08
N ASP A 6 -17.33 2.13 4.99
CA ASP A 6 -18.46 1.35 4.49
C ASP A 6 -18.40 1.22 2.97
N GLY A 7 -19.37 0.54 2.36
CA GLY A 7 -19.44 0.35 0.92
C GLY A 7 -19.55 1.64 0.10
N ASN A 8 -19.82 2.77 0.74
CA ASN A 8 -19.90 4.10 0.12
C ASN A 8 -18.78 5.04 0.60
N PHE A 9 -17.70 4.50 1.18
CA PHE A 9 -16.54 5.30 1.56
C PHE A 9 -16.03 6.12 0.37
N LEU A 10 -15.86 7.43 0.56
CA LEU A 10 -15.53 8.43 -0.46
C LEU A 10 -16.60 8.66 -1.55
N LEU A 11 -17.66 7.88 -1.62
CA LEU A 11 -18.75 8.06 -2.57
C LEU A 11 -19.80 9.02 -1.99
N GLN A 12 -19.54 10.32 -2.10
CA GLN A 12 -20.32 11.35 -1.39
C GLN A 12 -21.64 11.73 -2.08
N THR A 13 -21.80 11.41 -3.37
CA THR A 13 -23.01 11.74 -4.14
C THR A 13 -23.72 10.50 -4.65
N GLU A 14 -25.02 10.61 -4.90
CA GLU A 14 -25.79 9.52 -5.50
C GLU A 14 -25.22 9.11 -6.87
N THR A 15 -24.77 10.07 -7.65
CA THR A 15 -24.14 9.81 -8.94
C THR A 15 -22.84 9.01 -8.77
N ALA A 16 -22.00 9.36 -7.80
CA ALA A 16 -20.75 8.62 -7.53
C ALA A 16 -21.05 7.17 -7.10
N GLN A 17 -22.03 6.98 -6.21
CA GLN A 17 -22.48 5.66 -5.78
C GLN A 17 -23.00 4.81 -6.94
N LYS A 18 -23.84 5.39 -7.78
CA LYS A 18 -24.38 4.72 -8.97
C LYS A 18 -23.26 4.32 -9.94
N LEU A 19 -22.39 5.23 -10.30
CA LEU A 19 -21.26 4.97 -11.21
C LEU A 19 -20.33 3.88 -10.68
N TYR A 20 -20.03 3.91 -9.39
CA TYR A 20 -19.19 2.89 -8.78
C TYR A 20 -19.89 1.52 -8.72
N HIS A 21 -21.05 1.41 -8.07
CA HIS A 21 -21.68 0.12 -7.80
C HIS A 21 -22.25 -0.55 -9.05
N GLU A 22 -22.80 0.21 -9.99
CA GLU A 22 -23.39 -0.35 -11.21
C GLU A 22 -22.35 -0.64 -12.31
N HIS A 23 -21.25 0.11 -12.32
CA HIS A 23 -20.25 0.02 -13.41
C HIS A 23 -18.84 -0.29 -12.92
N ALA A 24 -18.20 0.60 -12.16
CA ALA A 24 -16.78 0.52 -11.87
C ALA A 24 -16.38 -0.66 -10.98
N ALA A 25 -17.21 -1.01 -10.00
CA ALA A 25 -16.90 -2.08 -9.03
C ALA A 25 -16.65 -3.46 -9.67
N LYS A 26 -17.18 -3.68 -10.87
CA LYS A 26 -17.06 -4.94 -11.60
C LYS A 26 -15.98 -4.92 -12.68
N MET A 27 -15.36 -3.77 -12.89
CA MET A 27 -14.30 -3.63 -13.90
C MET A 27 -12.98 -4.17 -13.39
N PRO A 28 -12.16 -4.79 -14.24
CA PRO A 28 -10.82 -5.21 -13.86
C PRO A 28 -9.95 -3.98 -13.51
N ILE A 29 -9.12 -4.12 -12.50
CA ILE A 29 -8.10 -3.10 -12.17
C ILE A 29 -6.88 -3.37 -13.05
N ILE A 30 -6.47 -2.38 -13.84
CA ILE A 30 -5.23 -2.39 -14.61
C ILE A 30 -4.33 -1.31 -14.03
N ASP A 31 -3.50 -1.70 -13.06
CA ASP A 31 -2.54 -0.80 -12.41
C ASP A 31 -1.16 -1.01 -13.05
N TYR A 32 -0.73 -0.02 -13.84
CA TYR A 32 0.60 0.00 -14.48
C TYR A 32 1.60 0.86 -13.70
N HIS A 33 1.17 1.51 -12.62
CA HIS A 33 2.06 2.32 -11.78
C HIS A 33 2.87 1.42 -10.85
N CYS A 34 4.19 1.60 -10.84
CA CYS A 34 5.07 0.90 -9.90
C CYS A 34 6.24 1.78 -9.45
N HIS A 35 6.83 1.40 -8.32
CA HIS A 35 8.03 2.05 -7.78
C HIS A 35 9.30 1.19 -7.96
N LEU A 36 9.22 0.11 -8.73
CA LEU A 36 10.38 -0.70 -9.07
C LEU A 36 11.35 0.09 -9.95
N ILE A 37 12.63 -0.05 -9.67
CA ILE A 37 13.69 0.56 -10.47
C ILE A 37 13.76 -0.18 -11.81
N PRO A 38 13.65 0.50 -12.97
CA PRO A 38 13.63 -0.16 -14.28
C PRO A 38 14.84 -1.06 -14.54
N GLN A 39 16.01 -0.70 -14.01
CA GLN A 39 17.21 -1.51 -14.11
C GLN A 39 17.04 -2.87 -13.43
N MET A 40 16.40 -2.92 -12.26
CA MET A 40 16.13 -4.18 -11.56
C MET A 40 15.26 -5.13 -12.40
N VAL A 41 14.30 -4.57 -13.14
CA VAL A 41 13.47 -5.34 -14.06
C VAL A 41 14.30 -5.87 -15.24
N ALA A 42 15.14 -5.02 -15.82
CA ALA A 42 16.00 -5.37 -16.96
C ALA A 42 17.06 -6.43 -16.61
N GLU A 43 17.55 -6.43 -15.38
CA GLU A 43 18.60 -7.33 -14.89
C GLU A 43 18.04 -8.60 -14.22
N ASP A 44 16.71 -8.77 -14.19
CA ASP A 44 16.04 -9.87 -13.48
C ASP A 44 16.50 -9.97 -12.01
N TYR A 45 16.51 -8.82 -11.31
CA TYR A 45 17.01 -8.72 -9.95
C TYR A 45 16.22 -9.63 -9.01
N GLN A 46 16.93 -10.44 -8.23
CA GLN A 46 16.32 -11.37 -7.28
C GLN A 46 16.27 -10.74 -5.89
N PHE A 47 15.06 -10.39 -5.46
CA PHE A 47 14.83 -9.82 -4.12
C PHE A 47 15.03 -10.87 -3.03
N LYS A 48 15.67 -10.48 -1.92
CA LYS A 48 15.99 -11.37 -0.80
C LYS A 48 14.79 -11.56 0.13
N SER A 49 13.88 -10.59 0.20
CA SER A 49 12.73 -10.62 1.10
C SER A 49 11.56 -9.82 0.54
N LEU A 50 10.35 -10.05 1.09
CA LEU A 50 9.18 -9.22 0.82
C LEU A 50 9.40 -7.78 1.27
N THR A 51 10.13 -7.57 2.34
CA THR A 51 10.47 -6.23 2.83
C THR A 51 11.32 -5.48 1.82
N GLU A 52 12.31 -6.14 1.23
CA GLU A 52 13.16 -5.50 0.21
C GLU A 52 12.35 -5.05 -0.99
N ILE A 53 11.49 -5.91 -1.55
CA ILE A 53 10.70 -5.55 -2.74
C ILE A 53 9.58 -4.54 -2.43
N TRP A 54 8.95 -4.62 -1.27
CA TRP A 54 7.80 -3.78 -0.94
C TRP A 54 8.17 -2.48 -0.25
N LEU A 55 9.18 -2.49 0.60
CA LEU A 55 9.55 -1.34 1.44
C LEU A 55 10.91 -0.74 1.07
N GLY A 56 11.73 -1.47 0.35
CA GLY A 56 13.06 -1.01 -0.04
C GLY A 56 13.00 0.21 -0.95
N GLY A 57 13.25 1.41 -0.40
CA GLY A 57 13.26 2.67 -1.17
C GLY A 57 11.89 3.29 -1.42
N ASP A 58 10.80 2.68 -0.97
CA ASP A 58 9.45 3.21 -1.17
C ASP A 58 9.03 4.17 -0.05
N HIS A 59 9.39 5.44 -0.20
CA HIS A 59 9.08 6.48 0.78
C HIS A 59 7.58 6.78 0.92
N TYR A 60 6.72 6.41 -0.03
CA TYR A 60 5.27 6.53 0.12
C TYR A 60 4.71 5.52 1.12
N LYS A 61 5.20 4.27 1.08
CA LYS A 61 4.82 3.26 2.06
C LYS A 61 5.31 3.62 3.46
N TRP A 62 6.54 4.10 3.59
CA TRP A 62 7.04 4.61 4.88
C TRP A 62 6.20 5.76 5.42
N ARG A 63 5.71 6.66 4.55
CA ARG A 63 4.80 7.74 4.94
C ARG A 63 3.48 7.19 5.47
N ALA A 64 2.90 6.21 4.80
CA ALA A 64 1.68 5.55 5.27
C ALA A 64 1.88 4.90 6.65
N MET A 65 2.98 4.17 6.84
CA MET A 65 3.34 3.56 8.12
C MET A 65 3.46 4.62 9.24
N ARG A 66 4.17 5.72 8.99
CA ARG A 66 4.30 6.84 9.94
C ARG A 66 2.95 7.47 10.30
N THR A 67 2.09 7.66 9.30
CA THR A 67 0.74 8.19 9.49
C THR A 67 -0.10 7.26 10.37
N ASN A 68 0.11 5.95 10.25
CA ASN A 68 -0.52 4.93 11.10
C ASN A 68 0.16 4.76 12.46
N GLY A 69 1.10 5.63 12.85
CA GLY A 69 1.75 5.62 14.14
C GLY A 69 2.87 4.58 14.31
N VAL A 70 3.35 4.00 13.22
CA VAL A 70 4.47 3.05 13.26
C VAL A 70 5.78 3.80 13.54
N ASP A 71 6.55 3.29 14.50
CA ASP A 71 7.85 3.85 14.87
C ASP A 71 8.85 3.78 13.71
N GLU A 72 9.68 4.81 13.56
CA GLU A 72 10.64 4.97 12.47
C GLU A 72 11.62 3.80 12.33
N ARG A 73 11.94 3.12 13.42
CA ARG A 73 12.80 1.93 13.39
C ARG A 73 12.28 0.82 12.49
N PHE A 74 10.96 0.72 12.33
CA PHE A 74 10.31 -0.25 11.44
C PHE A 74 10.12 0.27 10.01
N CYS A 75 10.31 1.56 9.78
CA CYS A 75 10.28 2.16 8.44
C CYS A 75 11.67 2.09 7.80
N THR A 76 12.62 2.85 8.35
CA THR A 76 13.97 3.02 7.78
C THR A 76 15.09 2.60 8.73
N GLY A 77 14.78 2.23 9.97
CA GLY A 77 15.75 1.82 10.97
C GLY A 77 16.57 0.60 10.57
N LYS A 78 17.75 0.45 11.18
CA LYS A 78 18.70 -0.64 10.91
C LYS A 78 18.75 -1.70 12.02
N ASP A 79 18.03 -1.46 13.12
CA ASP A 79 18.00 -2.29 14.33
C ASP A 79 16.81 -3.25 14.39
N THR A 80 16.02 -3.33 13.32
CA THR A 80 14.90 -4.24 13.16
C THR A 80 15.12 -5.17 11.97
N THR A 81 14.57 -6.37 12.07
CA THR A 81 14.60 -7.36 10.99
C THR A 81 13.65 -6.99 9.85
N ASP A 82 13.87 -7.56 8.69
CA ASP A 82 12.97 -7.44 7.53
C ASP A 82 11.56 -7.93 7.85
N TRP A 83 11.46 -9.02 8.62
CA TRP A 83 10.17 -9.57 9.04
C TRP A 83 9.38 -8.61 9.93
N GLU A 84 10.01 -8.03 10.94
CA GLU A 84 9.38 -7.03 11.82
C GLU A 84 8.88 -5.81 11.05
N LYS A 85 9.66 -5.35 10.07
CA LYS A 85 9.25 -4.25 9.18
C LYS A 85 8.03 -4.63 8.34
N PHE A 86 8.05 -5.82 7.74
CA PHE A 86 6.95 -6.28 6.93
C PHE A 86 5.67 -6.50 7.73
N GLU A 87 5.77 -7.01 8.95
CA GLU A 87 4.64 -7.13 9.87
C GLU A 87 3.97 -5.77 10.12
N LYS A 88 4.76 -4.72 10.39
CA LYS A 88 4.24 -3.36 10.57
C LYS A 88 3.64 -2.76 9.31
N TRP A 89 4.16 -3.10 8.16
CA TRP A 89 3.54 -2.76 6.89
C TRP A 89 2.20 -3.49 6.72
N ALA A 90 2.14 -4.76 6.97
CA ALA A 90 0.92 -5.56 6.87
C ALA A 90 -0.19 -5.06 7.82
N GLU A 91 0.17 -4.63 9.04
CA GLU A 91 -0.75 -3.96 9.97
C GLU A 91 -1.27 -2.61 9.44
N THR A 92 -0.50 -1.93 8.59
CA THR A 92 -0.85 -0.62 8.02
C THR A 92 -1.79 -0.73 6.82
N VAL A 93 -1.66 -1.78 6.01
CA VAL A 93 -2.39 -1.94 4.74
C VAL A 93 -3.91 -1.80 4.84
N PRO A 94 -4.60 -2.25 5.90
CA PRO A 94 -6.06 -2.12 6.00
C PRO A 94 -6.58 -0.69 6.13
N TYR A 95 -5.73 0.31 6.37
CA TYR A 95 -6.08 1.72 6.60
C TYR A 95 -5.58 2.63 5.48
#